data_7de35bb3d71e9350afeeb9725e9399df
#
_entry.id   7de35bb3d71e9350afeeb9725e9399df
#
_cell.length_a   1.000
_cell.length_b   1.000
_cell.length_c   1.000
_cell.angle_alpha   90.00
_cell.angle_beta   90.00
_cell.angle_gamma   90.00
#
_symmetry.space_group_name_H-M   'P 1'
#
loop_
_entity.id
_entity.type
_entity.pdbx_description
1 polymer ?
#
loop_
_entity_poly.entity_id
_entity_poly.type
_entity_poly.pdbx_seq_one_letter_code
_entity_poly.pdbx_strand_id
1 'polypeptide(L)'
;VDTHGIYHAFALVVTEHVHDKLPDQGPVLYYMPTAEGCLEASTTRAPGCSLWIYTDEKGKSHVFWRFKIEVQLLDVPQLVKYLIPGAKDAAEFHVPALQANFRWAAYSCSGFSTSVDQDEWGGADPMWRDLLAQHAQQPFHMLMGGGDQRTFSKMYLTTVYNDKVAQEPELSEVLKPIEGDKANKA
;
A
#
# COMPACT_ATOMS: atom_id res chain seq x y z
N VAL A 1 -20.12 0.69 -0.60
CA VAL A 1 -21.16 1.33 -1.43
C VAL A 1 -22.25 1.79 -0.49
N ASP A 2 -22.69 3.00 -0.61
CA ASP A 2 -23.81 3.52 0.16
C ASP A 2 -25.15 3.28 -0.55
N THR A 3 -26.24 3.71 0.08
CA THR A 3 -27.62 3.57 -0.47
C THR A 3 -27.87 4.39 -1.74
N HIS A 4 -26.94 5.29 -2.10
CA HIS A 4 -27.01 6.14 -3.30
C HIS A 4 -26.17 5.61 -4.45
N GLY A 5 -25.61 4.41 -4.32
CA GLY A 5 -24.75 3.81 -5.34
C GLY A 5 -23.38 4.46 -5.47
N ILE A 6 -22.88 5.10 -4.41
CA ILE A 6 -21.55 5.68 -4.40
C ILE A 6 -20.55 4.68 -3.80
N TYR A 7 -19.46 4.44 -4.52
CA TYR A 7 -18.32 3.70 -4.03
C TYR A 7 -17.38 4.66 -3.29
N HIS A 8 -17.09 4.36 -2.04
CA HIS A 8 -16.17 5.14 -1.21
C HIS A 8 -14.82 4.44 -1.10
N ALA A 9 -13.77 5.14 -1.48
CA ALA A 9 -12.39 4.74 -1.23
C ALA A 9 -11.67 5.81 -0.41
N PHE A 10 -10.59 5.41 0.26
CA PHE A 10 -9.76 6.33 1.04
C PHE A 10 -8.29 6.09 0.71
N ALA A 11 -7.57 7.17 0.47
CA ALA A 11 -6.11 7.13 0.41
C ALA A 11 -5.54 7.72 1.70
N LEU A 12 -4.50 7.06 2.23
CA LEU A 12 -3.72 7.53 3.36
C LEU A 12 -2.33 7.91 2.85
N VAL A 13 -1.91 9.13 3.17
CA VAL A 13 -0.60 9.65 2.77
C VAL A 13 0.07 10.27 3.98
N VAL A 14 1.37 10.05 4.10
CA VAL A 14 2.19 10.65 5.15
C VAL A 14 3.13 11.65 4.48
N THR A 15 3.15 12.88 4.99
CA THR A 15 4.09 13.92 4.55
C THR A 15 5.02 14.30 5.70
N GLU A 16 6.29 14.52 5.39
CA GLU A 16 7.24 15.13 6.32
C GLU A 16 7.11 16.67 6.28
N HIS A 17 7.16 17.28 7.45
CA HIS A 17 7.26 18.73 7.62
C HIS A 17 8.44 19.07 8.52
N VAL A 18 9.22 20.06 8.08
CA VAL A 18 10.43 20.51 8.81
C VAL A 18 10.08 21.58 9.85
N HIS A 19 8.83 22.05 9.90
CA HIS A 19 8.39 23.13 10.81
C HIS A 19 7.19 22.70 11.66
N ASP A 20 7.13 23.21 12.90
CA ASP A 20 6.06 22.95 13.89
C ASP A 20 4.67 23.46 13.50
N LYS A 21 4.54 24.13 12.36
CA LYS A 21 3.26 24.61 11.86
C LYS A 21 2.77 23.72 10.73
N LEU A 22 1.58 23.15 10.94
CA LEU A 22 0.82 22.56 9.84
C LEU A 22 0.62 23.61 8.75
N PRO A 23 0.72 23.21 7.47
CA PRO A 23 0.29 24.09 6.39
C PRO A 23 -1.20 24.41 6.59
N ASP A 24 -1.58 25.67 6.41
CA ASP A 24 -2.98 26.14 6.52
C ASP A 24 -3.92 25.40 5.57
N GLN A 25 -3.35 24.83 4.50
CA GLN A 25 -4.06 23.98 3.56
C GLN A 25 -3.33 22.65 3.40
N GLY A 26 -4.06 21.55 3.59
CA GLY A 26 -3.57 20.20 3.32
C GLY A 26 -3.31 19.96 1.84
N PRO A 27 -2.57 18.90 1.51
CA PRO A 27 -2.38 18.47 0.12
C PRO A 27 -3.73 18.12 -0.53
N VAL A 28 -3.78 18.19 -1.85
CA VAL A 28 -4.96 17.84 -2.63
C VAL A 28 -4.63 16.62 -3.47
N LEU A 29 -5.47 15.60 -3.42
CA LEU A 29 -5.44 14.47 -4.31
C LEU A 29 -6.37 14.76 -5.50
N TYR A 30 -5.91 14.45 -6.70
CA TYR A 30 -6.69 14.50 -7.93
C TYR A 30 -7.01 13.08 -8.36
N TYR A 31 -8.27 12.80 -8.72
CA TYR A 31 -8.65 11.49 -9.21
C TYR A 31 -9.59 11.61 -10.41
N MET A 32 -9.55 10.57 -11.24
CA MET A 32 -10.24 10.54 -12.53
C MET A 32 -10.82 9.15 -12.75
N PRO A 33 -12.13 8.96 -12.48
CA PRO A 33 -12.83 7.74 -12.88
C PRO A 33 -12.99 7.72 -14.40
N THR A 34 -12.69 6.59 -15.00
CA THR A 34 -12.87 6.34 -16.43
C THR A 34 -13.71 5.07 -16.61
N ALA A 35 -14.89 5.20 -17.18
CA ALA A 35 -15.74 4.06 -17.48
C ALA A 35 -15.19 3.27 -18.67
N GLU A 36 -15.35 1.95 -18.64
CA GLU A 36 -14.97 1.11 -19.77
C GLU A 36 -15.69 1.55 -21.05
N GLY A 37 -14.94 1.74 -22.12
CA GLY A 37 -15.46 2.20 -23.41
C GLY A 37 -15.71 3.73 -23.53
N CYS A 38 -15.47 4.52 -22.47
CA CYS A 38 -15.58 5.97 -22.49
C CYS A 38 -14.22 6.63 -22.69
N LEU A 39 -14.19 7.66 -23.57
CA LEU A 39 -13.01 8.51 -23.76
C LEU A 39 -13.05 9.77 -22.89
N GLU A 40 -14.23 10.13 -22.39
CA GLU A 40 -14.40 11.32 -21.55
C GLU A 40 -14.19 10.96 -20.09
N ALA A 41 -13.27 11.66 -19.45
CA ALA A 41 -12.97 11.53 -18.03
C ALA A 41 -12.82 12.91 -17.41
N SER A 42 -13.47 13.14 -16.29
CA SER A 42 -13.35 14.39 -15.55
C SER A 42 -12.47 14.20 -14.32
N THR A 43 -11.59 15.17 -14.09
CA THR A 43 -10.75 15.17 -12.90
C THR A 43 -11.48 15.80 -11.72
N THR A 44 -11.53 15.09 -10.62
CA THR A 44 -12.11 15.53 -9.35
C THR A 44 -11.02 15.80 -8.32
N ARG A 45 -11.25 16.74 -7.42
CA ARG A 45 -10.34 17.11 -6.33
C ARG A 45 -10.84 16.54 -5.01
N ALA A 46 -9.95 15.88 -4.26
CA ALA A 46 -10.19 15.46 -2.90
C ALA A 46 -9.22 16.20 -1.97
N PRO A 47 -9.70 17.08 -1.09
CA PRO A 47 -8.84 17.73 -0.10
C PRO A 47 -8.39 16.74 0.97
N GLY A 48 -7.14 16.86 1.42
CA GLY A 48 -6.59 16.08 2.51
C GLY A 48 -7.17 16.54 3.85
N CYS A 49 -7.64 15.58 4.64
CA CYS A 49 -8.01 15.78 6.02
C CYS A 49 -6.90 15.25 6.92
N SER A 50 -6.30 16.10 7.74
CA SER A 50 -5.31 15.67 8.73
C SER A 50 -5.97 14.79 9.79
N LEU A 51 -5.44 13.57 9.94
CA LEU A 51 -5.88 12.62 10.96
C LEU A 51 -5.03 12.66 12.20
N TRP A 52 -3.73 12.78 12.03
CA TRP A 52 -2.78 12.69 13.11
C TRP A 52 -1.44 13.31 12.71
N ILE A 53 -0.73 13.80 13.74
CA ILE A 53 0.60 14.37 13.63
C ILE A 53 1.50 13.63 14.61
N TYR A 54 2.63 13.17 14.09
CA TYR A 54 3.66 12.53 14.89
C TYR A 54 4.97 13.29 14.70
N THR A 55 5.62 13.65 15.80
CA THR A 55 6.97 14.22 15.77
C THR A 55 7.96 13.15 16.24
N ASP A 56 8.94 12.85 15.41
CA ASP A 56 9.97 11.87 15.73
C ASP A 56 11.01 12.41 16.72
N GLU A 57 11.91 11.55 17.18
CA GLU A 57 12.97 11.91 18.12
C GLU A 57 13.96 12.94 17.56
N LYS A 58 14.00 13.14 16.25
CA LYS A 58 14.83 14.13 15.55
C LYS A 58 14.13 15.46 15.35
N GLY A 59 12.91 15.61 15.86
CA GLY A 59 12.09 16.83 15.75
C GLY A 59 11.44 17.01 14.38
N LYS A 60 11.39 15.96 13.53
CA LYS A 60 10.64 15.99 12.28
C LYS A 60 9.18 15.64 12.53
N SER A 61 8.28 16.42 11.99
CA SER A 61 6.85 16.17 12.07
C SER A 61 6.35 15.42 10.83
N HIS A 62 5.59 14.36 11.09
CA HIS A 62 4.94 13.52 10.09
C HIS A 62 3.44 13.73 10.20
N VAL A 63 2.79 14.16 9.13
CA VAL A 63 1.34 14.39 9.10
C VAL A 63 0.68 13.31 8.28
N PHE A 64 -0.32 12.66 8.87
CA PHE A 64 -1.13 11.61 8.26
C PHE A 64 -2.38 12.26 7.67
N TRP A 65 -2.49 12.21 6.35
CA TRP A 65 -3.59 12.77 5.58
C TRP A 65 -4.50 11.68 5.05
N ARG A 66 -5.79 11.84 5.25
CA ARG A 66 -6.82 11.00 4.63
C ARG A 66 -7.50 11.78 3.50
N PHE A 67 -7.59 11.16 2.34
CA PHE A 67 -8.34 11.65 1.19
C PHE A 67 -9.54 10.75 0.96
N LYS A 68 -10.72 11.34 0.82
CA LYS A 68 -11.95 10.62 0.46
C LYS A 68 -12.14 10.69 -1.04
N ILE A 69 -12.24 9.54 -1.67
CA ILE A 69 -12.52 9.37 -3.10
C ILE A 69 -13.95 8.82 -3.21
N GLU A 70 -14.80 9.49 -3.96
CA GLU A 70 -16.20 9.13 -4.15
C GLU A 70 -16.43 8.91 -5.64
N VAL A 71 -16.85 7.70 -6.01
CA VAL A 71 -17.08 7.31 -7.40
C VAL A 71 -18.51 6.83 -7.54
N GLN A 72 -19.29 7.49 -8.41
CA GLN A 72 -20.62 7.01 -8.76
C GLN A 72 -20.50 5.67 -9.47
N LEU A 73 -21.19 4.63 -8.97
CA LEU A 73 -21.27 3.35 -9.66
C LEU A 73 -22.07 3.48 -10.92
N LEU A 74 -21.55 2.88 -11.98
CA LEU A 74 -22.20 2.76 -13.29
C LEU A 74 -22.54 1.31 -13.59
N ASP A 75 -23.30 1.06 -14.66
CA ASP A 75 -23.58 -0.30 -15.14
C ASP A 75 -22.37 -1.00 -15.77
N VAL A 76 -21.28 -0.26 -15.94
CA VAL A 76 -19.99 -0.75 -16.46
C VAL A 76 -18.89 -0.53 -15.43
N PRO A 77 -17.82 -1.35 -15.43
CA PRO A 77 -16.70 -1.15 -14.52
C PRO A 77 -15.93 0.13 -14.85
N GLN A 78 -15.20 0.63 -13.85
CA GLN A 78 -14.45 1.86 -13.98
C GLN A 78 -13.00 1.66 -13.48
N LEU A 79 -12.05 2.30 -14.16
CA LEU A 79 -10.69 2.48 -13.69
C LEU A 79 -10.55 3.86 -13.08
N VAL A 80 -10.10 3.95 -11.84
CA VAL A 80 -9.87 5.21 -11.15
C VAL A 80 -8.38 5.45 -11.03
N LYS A 81 -7.87 6.44 -11.75
CA LYS A 81 -6.50 6.92 -11.60
C LYS A 81 -6.47 8.07 -10.60
N TYR A 82 -5.48 8.09 -9.73
CA TYR A 82 -5.33 9.19 -8.79
C TYR A 82 -3.86 9.60 -8.61
N LEU A 83 -3.66 10.88 -8.32
CA LEU A 83 -2.34 11.47 -8.15
C LEU A 83 -2.37 12.52 -7.04
N ILE A 84 -1.32 12.56 -6.26
CA ILE A 84 -1.03 13.66 -5.34
C ILE A 84 0.15 14.44 -5.92
N PRO A 85 0.04 15.77 -6.09
CA PRO A 85 1.14 16.59 -6.58
C PRO A 85 2.41 16.38 -5.74
N GLY A 86 3.52 16.09 -6.43
CA GLY A 86 4.79 15.72 -5.81
C GLY A 86 5.03 14.21 -5.69
N ALA A 87 4.02 13.37 -5.90
CA ALA A 87 4.24 11.94 -6.07
C ALA A 87 4.92 11.65 -7.43
N LYS A 88 5.75 10.61 -7.45
CA LYS A 88 6.49 10.23 -8.66
C LYS A 88 5.56 9.69 -9.75
N ASP A 89 4.61 8.86 -9.36
CA ASP A 89 3.72 8.14 -10.27
C ASP A 89 2.27 8.27 -9.82
N ALA A 90 1.33 8.18 -10.76
CA ALA A 90 -0.07 8.01 -10.47
C ALA A 90 -0.34 6.57 -10.02
N ALA A 91 -1.29 6.41 -9.10
CA ALA A 91 -1.80 5.11 -8.72
C ALA A 91 -3.19 4.88 -9.29
N GLU A 92 -3.64 3.62 -9.31
CA GLU A 92 -4.94 3.26 -9.87
C GLU A 92 -5.60 2.13 -9.09
N PHE A 93 -6.92 2.07 -9.19
CA PHE A 93 -7.72 0.96 -8.68
C PHE A 93 -8.98 0.78 -9.52
N HIS A 94 -9.57 -0.42 -9.46
CA HIS A 94 -10.77 -0.76 -10.20
C HIS A 94 -12.02 -0.69 -9.32
N VAL A 95 -13.09 -0.15 -9.88
CA VAL A 95 -14.41 -0.07 -9.28
C VAL A 95 -15.35 -0.96 -10.08
N PRO A 96 -16.07 -1.92 -9.43
CA PRO A 96 -16.98 -2.82 -10.13
C PRO A 96 -18.17 -2.07 -10.74
N ALA A 97 -18.82 -2.67 -11.72
CA ALA A 97 -20.13 -2.23 -12.15
C ALA A 97 -21.18 -2.41 -11.04
N LEU A 98 -22.24 -1.63 -11.06
CA LEU A 98 -23.27 -1.58 -10.00
C LEU A 98 -23.85 -2.97 -9.67
N GLN A 99 -24.03 -3.84 -10.66
CA GLN A 99 -24.60 -5.18 -10.48
C GLN A 99 -23.52 -6.29 -10.52
N ALA A 100 -22.25 -5.94 -10.62
CA ALA A 100 -21.18 -6.93 -10.69
C ALA A 100 -20.76 -7.41 -9.30
N ASN A 101 -20.31 -8.66 -9.25
CA ASN A 101 -19.71 -9.20 -8.01
C ASN A 101 -18.42 -8.46 -7.68
N PHE A 102 -18.25 -8.16 -6.40
CA PHE A 102 -17.01 -7.62 -5.87
C PHE A 102 -15.95 -8.71 -5.83
N ARG A 103 -14.87 -8.52 -6.59
CA ARG A 103 -13.77 -9.47 -6.69
C ARG A 103 -12.60 -9.03 -5.82
N TRP A 104 -12.16 -9.91 -4.93
CA TRP A 104 -11.08 -9.61 -4.01
C TRP A 104 -10.12 -10.79 -3.88
N ALA A 105 -8.89 -10.51 -3.51
CA ALA A 105 -7.89 -11.51 -3.15
C ALA A 105 -7.41 -11.29 -1.72
N ALA A 106 -7.18 -12.38 -1.00
CA ALA A 106 -6.59 -12.36 0.33
C ALA A 106 -5.25 -13.07 0.30
N TYR A 107 -4.31 -12.55 1.06
CA TYR A 107 -3.01 -13.18 1.26
C TYR A 107 -2.57 -13.05 2.73
N SER A 108 -1.75 -13.99 3.14
CA SER A 108 -1.05 -13.95 4.43
C SER A 108 0.38 -14.41 4.18
N CYS A 109 1.34 -13.73 4.76
CA CYS A 109 2.75 -13.93 4.49
C CYS A 109 3.14 -13.63 3.02
N SER A 110 4.21 -12.90 2.80
CA SER A 110 4.61 -12.47 1.46
C SER A 110 5.90 -13.12 0.95
N GLY A 111 6.38 -14.18 1.62
CA GLY A 111 7.62 -14.83 1.25
C GLY A 111 7.67 -16.30 1.61
N PHE A 112 8.65 -17.00 1.05
CA PHE A 112 8.98 -18.36 1.39
C PHE A 112 9.65 -18.45 2.77
N SER A 113 9.58 -19.64 3.39
CA SER A 113 10.43 -19.94 4.54
C SER A 113 11.91 -20.03 4.10
N THR A 114 12.82 -19.79 5.03
CA THR A 114 14.27 -19.78 4.74
C THR A 114 14.82 -21.11 4.24
N SER A 115 14.09 -22.21 4.40
CA SER A 115 14.49 -23.56 3.98
C SER A 115 14.00 -23.93 2.57
N VAL A 116 13.25 -23.06 1.92
CA VAL A 116 12.69 -23.34 0.57
C VAL A 116 13.64 -22.79 -0.47
N ASP A 117 14.01 -23.63 -1.43
CA ASP A 117 14.72 -23.20 -2.62
C ASP A 117 13.74 -22.47 -3.55
N GLN A 118 13.92 -21.15 -3.66
CA GLN A 118 13.04 -20.30 -4.44
C GLN A 118 13.15 -20.56 -5.94
N ASP A 119 14.30 -21.04 -6.42
CA ASP A 119 14.53 -21.29 -7.85
C ASP A 119 13.70 -22.48 -8.35
N GLU A 120 13.44 -23.47 -7.50
CA GLU A 120 12.52 -24.58 -7.82
C GLU A 120 11.09 -24.12 -8.08
N TRP A 121 10.71 -22.96 -7.54
CA TRP A 121 9.37 -22.38 -7.67
C TRP A 121 9.32 -21.20 -8.65
N GLY A 122 10.39 -21.01 -9.42
CA GLY A 122 10.45 -19.96 -10.45
C GLY A 122 10.74 -18.56 -9.90
N GLY A 123 11.37 -18.44 -8.73
CA GLY A 123 11.81 -17.19 -8.11
C GLY A 123 11.09 -16.83 -6.82
N ALA A 124 11.34 -15.63 -6.31
CA ALA A 124 10.86 -15.18 -5.01
C ALA A 124 9.35 -14.87 -4.95
N ASP A 125 8.68 -14.71 -6.09
CA ASP A 125 7.35 -14.11 -6.17
C ASP A 125 6.34 -14.84 -7.11
N PRO A 126 6.33 -16.19 -7.21
CA PRO A 126 5.50 -16.89 -8.17
C PRO A 126 3.99 -16.61 -7.97
N MET A 127 3.53 -16.52 -6.72
CA MET A 127 2.12 -16.24 -6.41
C MET A 127 1.72 -14.81 -6.78
N TRP A 128 2.63 -13.85 -6.62
CA TRP A 128 2.37 -12.47 -7.03
C TRP A 128 2.26 -12.33 -8.54
N ARG A 129 3.07 -13.06 -9.30
CA ARG A 129 2.99 -13.10 -10.76
C ARG A 129 1.68 -13.72 -11.24
N ASP A 130 1.22 -14.79 -10.60
CA ASP A 130 -0.08 -15.40 -10.89
C ASP A 130 -1.22 -14.43 -10.57
N LEU A 131 -1.19 -13.79 -9.39
CA LEU A 131 -2.18 -12.79 -9.00
C LEU A 131 -2.26 -11.64 -10.01
N LEU A 132 -1.12 -11.13 -10.47
CA LEU A 132 -1.06 -10.07 -11.47
C LEU A 132 -1.59 -10.53 -12.83
N ALA A 133 -1.29 -11.77 -13.25
CA ALA A 133 -1.82 -12.35 -14.48
C ALA A 133 -3.34 -12.49 -14.43
N GLN A 134 -3.90 -12.92 -13.29
CA GLN A 134 -5.34 -12.97 -13.07
C GLN A 134 -5.99 -11.59 -13.00
N HIS A 135 -5.31 -10.62 -12.38
CA HIS A 135 -5.76 -9.23 -12.33
C HIS A 135 -5.82 -8.61 -13.73
N ALA A 136 -4.85 -8.90 -14.58
CA ALA A 136 -4.85 -8.41 -15.96
C ALA A 136 -5.99 -8.97 -16.82
N GLN A 137 -6.46 -10.19 -16.53
CA GLN A 137 -7.60 -10.81 -17.23
C GLN A 137 -8.93 -10.28 -16.69
N GLN A 138 -9.06 -10.22 -15.38
CA GLN A 138 -10.23 -9.73 -14.68
C GLN A 138 -9.79 -9.02 -13.40
N PRO A 139 -9.90 -7.70 -13.33
CA PRO A 139 -9.38 -6.91 -12.21
C PRO A 139 -9.92 -7.31 -10.85
N PHE A 140 -9.05 -7.34 -9.85
CA PHE A 140 -9.43 -7.35 -8.46
C PHE A 140 -9.77 -5.93 -8.01
N HIS A 141 -10.81 -5.80 -7.20
CA HIS A 141 -11.25 -4.52 -6.63
C HIS A 141 -10.61 -4.26 -5.26
N MET A 142 -10.14 -5.31 -4.60
CA MET A 142 -9.45 -5.23 -3.31
C MET A 142 -8.42 -6.34 -3.15
N LEU A 143 -7.31 -6.00 -2.51
CA LEU A 143 -6.31 -6.93 -2.01
C LEU A 143 -6.26 -6.81 -0.49
N MET A 144 -6.51 -7.91 0.21
CA MET A 144 -6.57 -7.96 1.67
C MET A 144 -5.33 -8.67 2.22
N GLY A 145 -4.45 -7.93 2.88
CA GLY A 145 -3.29 -8.47 3.57
C GLY A 145 -3.66 -8.97 4.96
N GLY A 146 -3.38 -10.23 5.23
CA GLY A 146 -3.48 -10.84 6.57
C GLY A 146 -2.22 -10.63 7.41
N GLY A 147 -1.97 -11.52 8.35
CA GLY A 147 -0.80 -11.50 9.23
C GLY A 147 0.50 -11.97 8.57
N ASP A 148 1.54 -12.15 9.39
CA ASP A 148 2.85 -12.72 9.02
C ASP A 148 3.70 -11.92 8.02
N GLN A 149 3.49 -10.61 7.95
CA GLN A 149 4.33 -9.71 7.16
C GLN A 149 5.79 -9.66 7.68
N ARG A 150 6.02 -10.12 8.92
CA ARG A 150 7.35 -10.17 9.54
C ARG A 150 8.33 -11.10 8.83
N THR A 151 7.85 -12.14 8.15
CA THR A 151 8.73 -13.10 7.46
C THR A 151 9.47 -12.42 6.32
N PHE A 152 8.80 -11.56 5.57
CA PHE A 152 9.42 -10.76 4.50
C PHE A 152 10.40 -9.73 5.08
N SER A 153 10.01 -9.00 6.13
CA SER A 153 10.88 -8.06 6.84
C SER A 153 12.14 -8.76 7.36
N LYS A 154 12.01 -9.98 7.87
CA LYS A 154 13.13 -10.73 8.43
C LYS A 154 14.10 -11.22 7.36
N MET A 155 13.61 -11.66 6.21
CA MET A 155 14.47 -12.09 5.09
C MET A 155 15.16 -10.89 4.44
N TYR A 156 14.45 -9.80 4.22
CA TYR A 156 15.01 -8.55 3.72
C TYR A 156 15.99 -7.93 4.73
N LEU A 157 15.62 -7.89 6.01
CA LEU A 157 16.51 -7.44 7.08
C LEU A 157 17.70 -8.36 7.27
N THR A 158 17.57 -9.68 7.10
CA THR A 158 18.71 -10.60 7.24
C THR A 158 19.70 -10.42 6.08
N THR A 159 19.23 -10.21 4.86
CA THR A 159 20.12 -9.99 3.70
C THR A 159 20.76 -8.60 3.75
N VAL A 160 19.95 -7.54 3.94
CA VAL A 160 20.45 -6.15 4.06
C VAL A 160 21.20 -5.96 5.38
N TYR A 161 20.85 -6.70 6.43
CA TYR A 161 21.46 -6.67 7.72
C TYR A 161 22.84 -7.35 7.72
N ASN A 162 22.99 -8.53 7.15
CA ASN A 162 24.30 -9.18 7.06
C ASN A 162 25.31 -8.33 6.28
N ASP A 163 24.84 -7.64 5.21
CA ASP A 163 25.69 -6.72 4.46
C ASP A 163 26.01 -5.43 5.23
N LYS A 164 25.06 -4.90 6.01
CA LYS A 164 25.27 -3.68 6.81
C LYS A 164 25.93 -3.92 8.16
N VAL A 165 25.65 -5.03 8.83
CA VAL A 165 26.29 -5.38 10.12
C VAL A 165 27.77 -5.70 9.91
N ALA A 166 28.17 -6.22 8.76
CA ALA A 166 29.56 -6.33 8.40
C ALA A 166 30.26 -4.97 8.24
N GLN A 167 29.48 -3.89 8.02
CA GLN A 167 29.98 -2.52 7.81
C GLN A 167 29.73 -1.57 9.00
N GLU A 168 28.74 -1.86 9.86
CA GLU A 168 28.34 -1.00 10.98
C GLU A 168 28.10 -1.82 12.28
N PRO A 169 29.14 -2.00 13.11
CA PRO A 169 29.05 -2.80 14.35
C PRO A 169 28.00 -2.33 15.36
N GLU A 170 27.61 -1.06 15.34
CA GLU A 170 26.62 -0.48 16.26
C GLU A 170 25.20 -1.03 16.03
N LEU A 171 24.86 -1.43 14.81
CA LEU A 171 23.58 -2.06 14.50
C LEU A 171 23.44 -3.48 15.07
N SER A 172 24.57 -4.17 15.33
CA SER A 172 24.59 -5.50 15.94
C SER A 172 24.11 -5.46 17.38
N GLU A 173 24.36 -4.36 18.11
CA GLU A 173 23.95 -4.20 19.51
C GLU A 173 22.45 -3.96 19.65
N VAL A 174 21.84 -3.20 18.73
CA VAL A 174 20.40 -2.85 18.74
C VAL A 174 19.52 -4.07 18.45
N LEU A 175 20.04 -5.06 17.72
CA LEU A 175 19.27 -6.22 17.27
C LEU A 175 19.55 -7.50 18.07
N LYS A 176 20.49 -7.51 18.99
CA LYS A 176 20.74 -8.62 19.95
C LYS A 176 19.47 -9.08 20.71
N PRO A 177 18.52 -8.21 21.12
CA PRO A 177 17.29 -8.66 21.77
C PRO A 177 16.38 -9.48 20.86
N ILE A 178 16.48 -9.30 19.53
CA ILE A 178 15.63 -10.00 18.54
C ILE A 178 16.14 -11.44 18.34
N GLU A 179 17.44 -11.67 18.48
CA GLU A 179 18.04 -13.02 18.39
C GLU A 179 17.86 -13.84 19.68
N GLY A 180 17.81 -13.18 20.83
CA GLY A 180 17.62 -13.84 22.13
C GLY A 180 16.28 -14.56 22.29
N ASP A 181 15.24 -14.13 21.57
CA ASP A 181 13.91 -14.74 21.62
C ASP A 181 13.81 -16.09 20.87
N LYS A 182 14.83 -16.45 20.08
CA LYS A 182 14.87 -17.76 19.39
C LYS A 182 15.30 -18.92 20.31
N ALA A 183 16.03 -18.63 21.38
CA ALA A 183 16.55 -19.65 22.27
C ALA A 183 15.50 -20.23 23.24
N ASN A 184 14.35 -19.57 23.42
CA ASN A 184 13.31 -19.97 24.36
C ASN A 184 12.11 -20.70 23.75
N LYS A 185 12.20 -21.15 22.48
CA LYS A 185 11.17 -21.95 21.81
C LYS A 185 11.72 -23.23 21.21
N ALA A 186 12.50 -23.96 22.01
CA ALA A 186 12.81 -25.37 21.76
C ALA A 186 12.07 -26.22 22.79
#